data_4f40a728707aeec598a5c13738e61083
#
_entry.id   4f40a728707aeec598a5c13738e61083
#
_cell.length_a   1.000
_cell.length_b   1.000
_cell.length_c   1.000
_cell.angle_alpha   90.00
_cell.angle_beta   90.00
_cell.angle_gamma   90.00
#
_symmetry.space_group_name_H-M   'P 1'
#
loop_
_entity.id
_entity.type
_entity.pdbx_description
1 polymer ?
#
loop_
_entity_poly.entity_id
_entity_poly.type
_entity_poly.pdbx_seq_one_letter_code
_entity_poly.pdbx_strand_id
1 'polypeptide(L)'
;MKPISKTLKNGMRAIAVPTNGAASMTIMVFVRVGSRYETKDINGASHFIEHLMFKGTKRRPDTLNISKELDRYGAEYNAFTSKDMTAYYIKMDAAQTGLAVDLLHDMLFHSKYDPKEIERERNVILEEINMYEDNPRMHIEDLIEESLFPDSTLGWNIAGPREVIRTVPREKLIAYRDAYY
;
A
#
# COMPACT_ATOMS: atom_id res chain seq x y z
N MET A 1 -1.54 10.91 -26.66
CA MET A 1 -0.50 11.40 -25.73
C MET A 1 0.68 10.44 -25.75
N LYS A 2 1.91 10.96 -25.79
CA LYS A 2 3.11 10.08 -25.81
C LYS A 2 3.72 10.09 -24.41
N PRO A 3 3.87 8.93 -23.74
CA PRO A 3 4.50 8.85 -22.42
C PRO A 3 5.99 9.21 -22.51
N ILE A 4 6.49 9.86 -21.47
CA ILE A 4 7.91 10.19 -21.29
C ILE A 4 8.42 9.27 -20.17
N SER A 5 9.46 8.49 -20.45
CA SER A 5 10.07 7.58 -19.47
C SER A 5 11.50 8.00 -19.18
N LYS A 6 11.91 7.93 -17.90
CA LYS A 6 13.26 8.20 -17.44
C LYS A 6 13.64 7.22 -16.35
N THR A 7 14.81 6.61 -16.45
CA THR A 7 15.41 5.84 -15.35
C THR A 7 16.28 6.77 -14.51
N LEU A 8 16.03 6.81 -13.21
CA LEU A 8 16.82 7.61 -12.26
C LEU A 8 18.13 6.89 -11.89
N LYS A 9 19.04 7.60 -11.23
CA LYS A 9 20.37 7.05 -10.85
C LYS A 9 20.28 5.84 -9.92
N ASN A 10 19.23 5.74 -9.12
CA ASN A 10 18.95 4.60 -8.22
C ASN A 10 18.22 3.44 -8.90
N GLY A 11 18.02 3.48 -10.22
CA GLY A 11 17.32 2.44 -10.98
C GLY A 11 15.78 2.61 -11.03
N MET A 12 15.20 3.52 -10.28
CA MET A 12 13.75 3.78 -10.32
C MET A 12 13.33 4.33 -11.68
N ARG A 13 12.24 3.82 -12.24
CA ARG A 13 11.65 4.32 -13.48
C ARG A 13 10.57 5.35 -13.16
N ALA A 14 10.72 6.54 -13.72
CA ALA A 14 9.71 7.58 -13.70
C ALA A 14 9.03 7.63 -15.08
N ILE A 15 7.70 7.58 -15.10
CA ILE A 15 6.90 7.67 -16.33
C ILE A 15 5.94 8.84 -16.16
N ALA A 16 5.98 9.80 -17.08
CA ALA A 16 5.06 10.91 -17.12
C ALA A 16 4.18 10.81 -18.36
N VAL A 17 2.88 11.00 -18.19
CA VAL A 17 1.90 11.07 -19.26
C VAL A 17 1.28 12.47 -19.24
N PRO A 18 1.86 13.45 -19.98
CA PRO A 18 1.32 14.81 -19.99
C PRO A 18 -0.06 14.84 -20.63
N THR A 19 -1.01 15.50 -19.96
CA THR A 19 -2.38 15.72 -20.45
C THR A 19 -2.59 17.21 -20.70
N ASN A 20 -2.96 17.58 -21.92
CA ASN A 20 -3.25 18.98 -22.24
C ASN A 20 -4.59 19.42 -21.62
N GLY A 21 -4.60 20.57 -20.97
CA GLY A 21 -5.81 21.17 -20.40
C GLY A 21 -6.27 20.58 -19.07
N ALA A 22 -5.55 19.62 -18.48
CA ALA A 22 -5.84 19.14 -17.14
C ALA A 22 -5.20 20.04 -16.08
N ALA A 23 -6.00 20.57 -15.16
CA ALA A 23 -5.52 21.31 -13.99
C ALA A 23 -5.05 20.41 -12.85
N SER A 24 -5.44 19.12 -12.88
CA SER A 24 -5.06 18.11 -11.88
C SER A 24 -3.95 17.20 -12.38
N MET A 25 -3.21 16.62 -11.44
CA MET A 25 -2.25 15.56 -11.72
C MET A 25 -2.47 14.39 -10.74
N THR A 26 -2.02 13.20 -11.14
CA THR A 26 -1.93 12.04 -10.26
C THR A 26 -0.48 11.58 -10.20
N ILE A 27 0.06 11.43 -9.00
CA ILE A 27 1.32 10.73 -8.78
C ILE A 27 0.99 9.38 -8.19
N MET A 28 1.54 8.33 -8.79
CA MET A 28 1.38 6.96 -8.31
C MET A 28 2.77 6.32 -8.22
N VAL A 29 3.05 5.74 -7.05
CA VAL A 29 4.27 4.97 -6.80
C VAL A 29 3.90 3.49 -6.76
N PHE A 30 4.51 2.71 -7.64
CA PHE A 30 4.39 1.26 -7.67
C PHE A 30 5.61 0.64 -7.00
N VAL A 31 5.37 -0.22 -6.04
CA VAL A 31 6.39 -1.05 -5.41
C VAL A 31 6.16 -2.49 -5.85
N ARG A 32 7.22 -3.17 -6.30
CA ARG A 32 7.15 -4.57 -6.72
C ARG A 32 7.13 -5.48 -5.49
N VAL A 33 6.01 -5.47 -4.78
CA VAL A 33 5.78 -6.19 -3.52
C VAL A 33 4.30 -6.52 -3.40
N GLY A 34 3.98 -7.70 -2.91
CA GLY A 34 2.61 -8.21 -2.75
C GLY A 34 2.65 -9.64 -2.22
N SER A 35 1.50 -10.29 -2.02
CA SER A 35 1.42 -11.63 -1.40
C SER A 35 2.29 -12.67 -2.11
N ARG A 36 2.56 -12.49 -3.38
CA ARG A 36 3.42 -13.36 -4.19
C ARG A 36 4.87 -13.43 -3.72
N TYR A 37 5.38 -12.38 -3.08
CA TYR A 37 6.78 -12.27 -2.63
C TYR A 37 6.95 -12.58 -1.14
N GLU A 38 5.86 -12.93 -0.48
CA GLU A 38 5.84 -13.25 0.94
C GLU A 38 6.22 -14.70 1.21
N THR A 39 6.58 -14.98 2.46
CA THR A 39 6.71 -16.34 3.00
C THR A 39 5.50 -16.67 3.88
N LYS A 40 5.24 -17.94 4.14
CA LYS A 40 4.05 -18.37 4.91
C LYS A 40 3.90 -17.67 6.26
N ASP A 41 5.02 -17.40 6.93
CA ASP A 41 5.06 -16.80 8.26
C ASP A 41 4.86 -15.27 8.28
N ILE A 42 4.78 -14.63 7.10
CA ILE A 42 4.50 -13.19 6.94
C ILE A 42 3.45 -12.92 5.86
N ASN A 43 2.69 -13.93 5.43
CA ASN A 43 1.66 -13.71 4.42
C ASN A 43 0.62 -12.70 4.92
N GLY A 44 0.34 -11.68 4.10
CA GLY A 44 -0.43 -10.49 4.44
C GLY A 44 0.42 -9.27 4.83
N ALA A 45 1.77 -9.40 4.88
CA ALA A 45 2.66 -8.30 5.27
C ALA A 45 2.56 -7.10 4.32
N SER A 46 2.44 -7.33 3.00
CA SER A 46 2.31 -6.25 2.00
C SER A 46 1.07 -5.41 2.25
N HIS A 47 -0.06 -6.05 2.48
CA HIS A 47 -1.32 -5.41 2.78
C HIS A 47 -1.28 -4.70 4.15
N PHE A 48 -0.71 -5.35 5.16
CA PHE A 48 -0.54 -4.73 6.47
C PHE A 48 0.33 -3.46 6.41
N ILE A 49 1.43 -3.50 5.66
CA ILE A 49 2.31 -2.35 5.44
C ILE A 49 1.59 -1.23 4.72
N GLU A 50 0.75 -1.54 3.74
CA GLU A 50 -0.11 -0.56 3.06
C GLU A 50 -0.91 0.25 4.08
N HIS A 51 -1.63 -0.41 5.00
CA HIS A 51 -2.38 0.25 6.07
C HIS A 51 -1.49 1.13 6.95
N LEU A 52 -0.31 0.64 7.32
CA LEU A 52 0.61 1.34 8.23
C LEU A 52 1.23 2.60 7.62
N MET A 53 1.32 2.70 6.29
CA MET A 53 1.87 3.88 5.61
C MET A 53 1.05 5.16 5.88
N PHE A 54 -0.24 5.03 6.20
CA PHE A 54 -1.14 6.15 6.51
C PHE A 54 -1.24 6.47 8.00
N LYS A 55 -0.50 5.75 8.88
CA LYS A 55 -0.67 5.86 10.36
C LYS A 55 0.32 6.82 11.02
N GLY A 56 1.04 7.58 10.22
CA GLY A 56 1.90 8.67 10.68
C GLY A 56 3.39 8.43 10.43
N THR A 57 4.05 9.55 10.28
CA THR A 57 5.50 9.67 10.05
C THR A 57 6.15 10.47 11.18
N LYS A 58 7.46 10.68 11.10
CA LYS A 58 8.15 11.59 12.03
C LYS A 58 7.69 13.04 11.89
N ARG A 59 7.34 13.48 10.66
CA ARG A 59 6.91 14.85 10.35
C ARG A 59 5.40 15.04 10.50
N ARG A 60 4.64 14.00 10.22
CA ARG A 60 3.17 13.95 10.28
C ARG A 60 2.78 12.86 11.28
N PRO A 61 2.66 13.20 12.57
CA PRO A 61 2.71 12.21 13.65
C PRO A 61 1.55 11.22 13.70
N ASP A 62 0.46 11.46 12.99
CA ASP A 62 -0.72 10.59 12.95
C ASP A 62 -1.48 10.68 11.62
N THR A 63 -2.48 9.83 11.43
CA THR A 63 -3.36 9.80 10.26
C THR A 63 -4.03 11.16 10.02
N LEU A 64 -4.48 11.82 11.09
CA LEU A 64 -5.21 13.09 11.00
C LEU A 64 -4.32 14.22 10.44
N ASN A 65 -3.02 14.21 10.74
CA ASN A 65 -2.08 15.18 10.19
C ASN A 65 -1.86 14.94 8.69
N ILE A 66 -1.83 13.69 8.25
CA ILE A 66 -1.72 13.34 6.83
C ILE A 66 -3.00 13.73 6.09
N SER A 67 -4.18 13.32 6.60
CA SER A 67 -5.45 13.59 5.93
C SER A 67 -5.77 15.08 5.88
N LYS A 68 -5.58 15.84 6.97
CA LYS A 68 -5.81 17.29 6.96
C LYS A 68 -4.97 18.04 5.94
N GLU A 69 -3.71 17.61 5.75
CA GLU A 69 -2.82 18.24 4.76
C GLU A 69 -3.30 17.95 3.33
N LEU A 70 -3.77 16.73 3.06
CA LEU A 70 -4.33 16.33 1.77
C LEU A 70 -5.70 16.98 1.52
N ASP A 71 -6.61 16.91 2.50
CA ASP A 71 -7.98 17.41 2.40
C ASP A 71 -8.03 18.94 2.20
N ARG A 72 -7.05 19.66 2.77
CA ARG A 72 -6.88 21.11 2.57
C ARG A 72 -6.83 21.51 1.10
N TYR A 73 -6.31 20.64 0.25
CA TYR A 73 -6.17 20.85 -1.18
C TYR A 73 -7.16 20.02 -2.02
N GLY A 74 -8.16 19.41 -1.38
CA GLY A 74 -9.15 18.57 -2.06
C GLY A 74 -8.51 17.36 -2.76
N ALA A 75 -7.46 16.80 -2.18
CA ALA A 75 -6.76 15.67 -2.76
C ALA A 75 -7.57 14.38 -2.65
N GLU A 76 -7.55 13.57 -3.70
CA GLU A 76 -7.94 12.17 -3.70
C GLU A 76 -6.68 11.34 -3.48
N TYR A 77 -6.69 10.44 -2.50
CA TYR A 77 -5.55 9.60 -2.21
C TYR A 77 -5.98 8.22 -1.73
N ASN A 78 -5.20 7.22 -2.10
CA ASN A 78 -5.46 5.84 -1.67
C ASN A 78 -4.22 4.99 -1.91
N ALA A 79 -4.31 3.71 -1.53
CA ALA A 79 -3.38 2.67 -1.90
C ALA A 79 -4.14 1.38 -2.23
N PHE A 80 -3.47 0.44 -2.84
CA PHE A 80 -3.97 -0.91 -3.04
C PHE A 80 -2.82 -1.90 -3.11
N THR A 81 -3.05 -3.10 -2.61
CA THR A 81 -2.14 -4.23 -2.70
C THR A 81 -2.74 -5.30 -3.60
N SER A 82 -1.92 -5.83 -4.47
CA SER A 82 -2.20 -7.01 -5.28
C SER A 82 -1.21 -8.13 -4.98
N LYS A 83 -1.24 -9.20 -5.75
CA LYS A 83 -0.28 -10.31 -5.56
C LYS A 83 1.16 -9.94 -5.89
N ASP A 84 1.39 -9.03 -6.83
CA ASP A 84 2.72 -8.72 -7.36
C ASP A 84 3.12 -7.24 -7.30
N MET A 85 2.23 -6.37 -6.81
CA MET A 85 2.54 -4.96 -6.59
C MET A 85 1.67 -4.34 -5.48
N THR A 86 2.23 -3.33 -4.81
CA THR A 86 1.49 -2.39 -3.97
C THR A 86 1.67 -1.00 -4.56
N ALA A 87 0.59 -0.24 -4.66
CA ALA A 87 0.61 1.10 -5.22
C ALA A 87 0.02 2.12 -4.25
N TYR A 88 0.60 3.32 -4.25
CA TYR A 88 0.18 4.47 -3.45
C TYR A 88 -0.02 5.65 -4.38
N TYR A 89 -1.13 6.37 -4.29
CA TYR A 89 -1.35 7.51 -5.16
C TYR A 89 -1.95 8.71 -4.45
N ILE A 90 -1.64 9.87 -4.99
CA ILE A 90 -2.26 11.16 -4.64
C ILE A 90 -2.62 11.86 -5.95
N LYS A 91 -3.87 12.29 -6.05
CA LYS A 91 -4.39 13.13 -7.12
C LYS A 91 -4.84 14.46 -6.53
N MET A 92 -4.32 15.54 -7.08
CA MET A 92 -4.60 16.90 -6.62
C MET A 92 -4.32 17.94 -7.72
N ASP A 93 -4.48 19.22 -7.38
CA ASP A 93 -4.09 20.31 -8.29
C ASP A 93 -2.62 20.17 -8.71
N ALA A 94 -2.34 20.34 -10.00
CA ALA A 94 -1.00 20.23 -10.57
C ALA A 94 -0.01 21.24 -9.96
N ALA A 95 -0.49 22.39 -9.47
CA ALA A 95 0.34 23.37 -8.77
C ALA A 95 0.91 22.83 -7.44
N GLN A 96 0.30 21.77 -6.88
CA GLN A 96 0.71 21.13 -5.62
C GLN A 96 1.56 19.86 -5.84
N THR A 97 2.11 19.65 -7.02
CA THR A 97 2.96 18.47 -7.33
C THR A 97 4.07 18.24 -6.31
N GLY A 98 4.73 19.31 -5.85
CA GLY A 98 5.79 19.23 -4.85
C GLY A 98 5.31 18.67 -3.51
N LEU A 99 4.11 19.05 -3.07
CA LEU A 99 3.49 18.53 -1.86
C LEU A 99 3.13 17.05 -1.99
N ALA A 100 2.56 16.64 -3.12
CA ALA A 100 2.21 15.23 -3.35
C ALA A 100 3.47 14.32 -3.34
N VAL A 101 4.56 14.76 -3.96
CA VAL A 101 5.85 14.04 -3.92
C VAL A 101 6.38 13.95 -2.50
N ASP A 102 6.37 15.07 -1.75
CA ASP A 102 6.85 15.11 -0.37
C ASP A 102 6.04 14.20 0.56
N LEU A 103 4.70 14.18 0.43
CA LEU A 103 3.81 13.32 1.20
C LEU A 103 4.06 11.84 0.91
N LEU A 104 4.08 11.44 -0.38
CA LEU A 104 4.36 10.05 -0.75
C LEU A 104 5.75 9.61 -0.26
N HIS A 105 6.76 10.46 -0.43
CA HIS A 105 8.10 10.17 0.07
C HIS A 105 8.12 10.00 1.58
N ASP A 106 7.48 10.90 2.34
CA ASP A 106 7.45 10.85 3.78
C ASP A 106 6.71 9.60 4.29
N MET A 107 5.57 9.25 3.68
CA MET A 107 4.81 8.04 4.00
C MET A 107 5.62 6.77 3.70
N LEU A 108 6.22 6.66 2.52
CA LEU A 108 6.92 5.45 2.09
C LEU A 108 8.22 5.19 2.86
N PHE A 109 8.97 6.24 3.22
CA PHE A 109 10.32 6.08 3.79
C PHE A 109 10.43 6.47 5.27
N HIS A 110 9.44 7.17 5.84
CA HIS A 110 9.53 7.69 7.21
C HIS A 110 8.33 7.29 8.10
N SER A 111 7.49 6.34 7.66
CA SER A 111 6.42 5.79 8.50
C SER A 111 6.99 5.19 9.78
N LYS A 112 6.30 5.47 10.90
CA LYS A 112 6.80 5.15 12.25
C LYS A 112 6.64 3.68 12.63
N TYR A 113 5.65 3.00 12.04
CA TYR A 113 5.27 1.65 12.48
C TYR A 113 5.03 1.60 14.00
N ASP A 114 4.24 2.57 14.49
CA ASP A 114 3.94 2.68 15.91
C ASP A 114 3.28 1.39 16.43
N PRO A 115 3.77 0.79 17.53
CA PRO A 115 3.20 -0.46 18.05
C PRO A 115 1.70 -0.37 18.34
N LYS A 116 1.20 0.77 18.81
CA LYS A 116 -0.25 0.96 19.09
C LYS A 116 -1.06 0.98 17.80
N GLU A 117 -0.55 1.60 16.74
CA GLU A 117 -1.20 1.61 15.43
C GLU A 117 -1.16 0.22 14.78
N ILE A 118 -0.06 -0.54 14.94
CA ILE A 118 0.00 -1.94 14.48
C ILE A 118 -1.09 -2.77 15.13
N GLU A 119 -1.27 -2.70 16.45
CA GLU A 119 -2.32 -3.46 17.14
C GLU A 119 -3.74 -3.00 16.74
N ARG A 120 -3.93 -1.72 16.47
CA ARG A 120 -5.21 -1.20 15.95
C ARG A 120 -5.50 -1.73 14.55
N GLU A 121 -4.53 -1.62 13.63
CA GLU A 121 -4.69 -2.08 12.25
C GLU A 121 -4.82 -3.59 12.13
N ARG A 122 -4.19 -4.36 13.02
CA ARG A 122 -4.39 -5.80 13.12
C ARG A 122 -5.88 -6.16 13.24
N ASN A 123 -6.60 -5.46 14.11
CA ASN A 123 -8.03 -5.66 14.27
C ASN A 123 -8.82 -5.19 13.04
N VAL A 124 -8.44 -4.07 12.42
CA VAL A 124 -9.08 -3.59 11.19
C VAL A 124 -8.94 -4.62 10.06
N ILE A 125 -7.74 -5.16 9.84
CA ILE A 125 -7.49 -6.17 8.81
C ILE A 125 -8.27 -7.47 9.10
N LEU A 126 -8.37 -7.88 10.38
CA LEU A 126 -9.17 -9.04 10.75
C LEU A 126 -10.66 -8.85 10.44
N GLU A 127 -11.19 -7.64 10.65
CA GLU A 127 -12.59 -7.31 10.28
C GLU A 127 -12.75 -7.21 8.74
N GLU A 128 -11.74 -6.74 8.04
CA GLU A 128 -11.74 -6.75 6.59
C GLU A 128 -11.75 -8.17 6.02
N ILE A 129 -10.98 -9.09 6.58
CA ILE A 129 -11.03 -10.52 6.23
C ILE A 129 -12.44 -11.08 6.47
N ASN A 130 -13.09 -10.74 7.62
CA ASN A 130 -14.49 -11.13 7.88
C ASN A 130 -15.42 -10.62 6.77
N MET A 131 -15.29 -9.34 6.39
CA MET A 131 -16.12 -8.72 5.36
C MET A 131 -15.97 -9.42 4.00
N TYR A 132 -14.74 -9.81 3.61
CA TYR A 132 -14.51 -10.54 2.36
C TYR A 132 -15.11 -11.95 2.42
N GLU A 133 -14.92 -12.70 3.51
CA GLU A 133 -15.47 -14.05 3.66
C GLU A 133 -17.00 -14.06 3.74
N ASP A 134 -17.61 -13.04 4.35
CA ASP A 134 -19.07 -12.89 4.42
C ASP A 134 -19.70 -12.46 3.09
N ASN A 135 -18.90 -12.04 2.11
CA ASN A 135 -19.36 -11.67 0.78
C ASN A 135 -19.03 -12.78 -0.24
N PRO A 136 -20.00 -13.63 -0.63
CA PRO A 136 -19.73 -14.76 -1.54
C PRO A 136 -19.15 -14.36 -2.90
N ARG A 137 -19.45 -13.15 -3.39
CA ARG A 137 -18.93 -12.67 -4.68
C ARG A 137 -17.44 -12.31 -4.61
N MET A 138 -16.98 -11.83 -3.47
CA MET A 138 -15.57 -11.52 -3.23
C MET A 138 -14.81 -12.79 -2.87
N HIS A 139 -15.36 -13.60 -1.98
CA HIS A 139 -14.72 -14.80 -1.48
C HIS A 139 -14.52 -15.88 -2.54
N ILE A 140 -15.42 -15.96 -3.55
CA ILE A 140 -15.28 -16.95 -4.63
C ILE A 140 -14.00 -16.76 -5.46
N GLU A 141 -13.52 -15.53 -5.62
CA GLU A 141 -12.28 -15.25 -6.34
C GLU A 141 -11.08 -15.84 -5.60
N ASP A 142 -10.99 -15.65 -4.29
CA ASP A 142 -9.95 -16.23 -3.45
C ASP A 142 -9.98 -17.77 -3.49
N LEU A 143 -11.16 -18.38 -3.37
CA LEU A 143 -11.32 -19.85 -3.42
C LEU A 143 -10.91 -20.44 -4.76
N ILE A 144 -11.19 -19.76 -5.87
CA ILE A 144 -10.77 -20.19 -7.21
C ILE A 144 -9.25 -20.13 -7.32
N GLU A 145 -8.62 -19.04 -6.88
CA GLU A 145 -7.17 -18.88 -6.95
C GLU A 145 -6.45 -19.91 -6.07
N GLU A 146 -6.93 -20.13 -4.84
CA GLU A 146 -6.41 -21.16 -3.95
C GLU A 146 -6.51 -22.57 -4.57
N SER A 147 -7.65 -22.88 -5.19
CA SER A 147 -7.89 -24.17 -5.85
C SER A 147 -7.02 -24.38 -7.09
N LEU A 148 -6.76 -23.32 -7.86
CA LEU A 148 -5.94 -23.39 -9.06
C LEU A 148 -4.45 -23.41 -8.77
N PHE A 149 -4.03 -22.79 -7.66
CA PHE A 149 -2.63 -22.60 -7.29
C PHE A 149 -2.32 -23.06 -5.85
N PRO A 150 -2.68 -24.29 -5.44
CA PRO A 150 -2.59 -24.73 -4.03
C PRO A 150 -1.16 -24.73 -3.47
N ASP A 151 -0.16 -24.97 -4.33
CA ASP A 151 1.26 -25.04 -3.95
C ASP A 151 2.06 -23.77 -4.31
N SER A 152 1.37 -22.69 -4.63
CA SER A 152 1.99 -21.45 -5.11
C SER A 152 1.51 -20.24 -4.31
N THR A 153 2.38 -19.24 -4.17
CA THR A 153 2.02 -17.93 -3.60
C THR A 153 0.96 -17.18 -4.43
N LEU A 154 0.67 -17.64 -5.65
CA LEU A 154 -0.43 -17.12 -6.45
C LEU A 154 -1.80 -17.50 -5.88
N GLY A 155 -1.92 -18.62 -5.16
CA GLY A 155 -3.13 -19.01 -4.45
C GLY A 155 -3.28 -18.38 -3.07
N TRP A 156 -2.30 -17.60 -2.58
CA TRP A 156 -2.37 -17.02 -1.25
C TRP A 156 -3.26 -15.78 -1.23
N ASN A 157 -4.08 -15.65 -0.18
CA ASN A 157 -4.88 -14.46 0.04
C ASN A 157 -3.99 -13.23 0.29
N ILE A 158 -4.36 -12.09 -0.28
CA ILE A 158 -3.61 -10.83 -0.17
C ILE A 158 -3.62 -10.31 1.26
N ALA A 159 -4.75 -10.41 1.95
CA ALA A 159 -4.87 -10.02 3.35
C ALA A 159 -4.12 -10.97 4.31
N GLY A 160 -3.78 -12.17 3.84
CA GLY A 160 -3.10 -13.21 4.61
C GLY A 160 -4.02 -13.98 5.56
N PRO A 161 -3.53 -15.10 6.12
CA PRO A 161 -4.29 -15.90 7.07
C PRO A 161 -4.39 -15.18 8.42
N ARG A 162 -5.55 -15.31 9.07
CA ARG A 162 -5.87 -14.69 10.39
C ARG A 162 -4.80 -14.93 11.44
N GLU A 163 -4.25 -16.15 11.51
CA GLU A 163 -3.22 -16.52 12.47
C GLU A 163 -1.94 -15.73 12.29
N VAL A 164 -1.53 -15.49 11.04
CA VAL A 164 -0.36 -14.68 10.73
C VAL A 164 -0.64 -13.21 11.06
N ILE A 165 -1.79 -12.69 10.65
CA ILE A 165 -2.16 -11.29 10.93
C ILE A 165 -2.22 -11.04 12.45
N ARG A 166 -2.73 -11.98 13.24
CA ARG A 166 -2.78 -11.86 14.71
C ARG A 166 -1.42 -11.83 15.36
N THR A 167 -0.42 -12.48 14.79
CA THR A 167 0.83 -12.79 15.49
C THR A 167 2.09 -12.21 14.85
N VAL A 168 2.02 -11.74 13.58
CA VAL A 168 3.19 -11.21 12.88
C VAL A 168 3.81 -10.07 13.69
N PRO A 169 5.10 -10.16 14.08
CA PRO A 169 5.73 -9.15 14.90
C PRO A 169 6.14 -7.93 14.06
N ARG A 170 6.16 -6.77 14.72
CA ARG A 170 6.55 -5.49 14.11
C ARG A 170 7.89 -5.56 13.36
N GLU A 171 8.85 -6.24 13.93
CA GLU A 171 10.21 -6.38 13.40
C GLU A 171 10.22 -7.09 12.04
N LYS A 172 9.34 -8.07 11.83
CA LYS A 172 9.18 -8.76 10.54
C LYS A 172 8.55 -7.82 9.50
N LEU A 173 7.55 -7.02 9.86
CA LEU A 173 6.96 -6.03 8.96
C LEU A 173 8.00 -4.98 8.53
N ILE A 174 8.81 -4.50 9.47
CA ILE A 174 9.89 -3.56 9.18
C ILE A 174 10.95 -4.20 8.28
N ALA A 175 11.40 -5.41 8.60
CA ALA A 175 12.38 -6.13 7.80
C ALA A 175 11.89 -6.36 6.36
N TYR A 176 10.61 -6.72 6.21
CA TYR A 176 9.99 -6.87 4.89
C TYR A 176 9.95 -5.55 4.13
N ARG A 177 9.50 -4.46 4.77
CA ARG A 177 9.55 -3.14 4.17
C ARG A 177 10.97 -2.77 3.71
N ASP A 178 11.97 -2.93 4.56
CA ASP A 178 13.35 -2.54 4.28
C ASP A 178 13.97 -3.35 3.14
N ALA A 179 13.49 -4.59 2.93
CA ALA A 179 13.94 -5.44 1.84
C ALA A 179 13.33 -5.08 0.47
N TYR A 180 12.12 -4.54 0.44
CA TYR A 180 11.35 -4.37 -0.80
C TYR A 180 11.02 -2.92 -1.19
N TYR A 181 11.09 -1.97 -0.25
CA TYR A 181 10.75 -0.56 -0.50
C TYR A 181 11.96 0.34 -0.74
#